data_9d593e294591cfd539f52db5cd065434
#
_entry.id   9d593e294591cfd539f52db5cd065434
#
_cell.length_a   1.000
_cell.length_b   1.000
_cell.length_c   1.000
_cell.angle_alpha   90.00
_cell.angle_beta   90.00
_cell.angle_gamma   90.00
#
_symmetry.space_group_name_H-M   'P 1'
#
loop_
_entity.id
_entity.type
_entity.pdbx_description
1 polymer ?
#
loop_
_entity_poly.entity_id
_entity_poly.type
_entity_poly.pdbx_seq_one_letter_code
_entity_poly.pdbx_strand_id
1 'polypeptide(L)'
;MQDGRVGEDLMFEFLDVVVERERVRALDGLTAAIPGRGVTAVFGPSGSGKSTLLRLCNRLEVPTSGTVSFHGQDVAGLDPLRLRRRVGMCFQRPTPFPGTVADNLRAADAGSTDALMRDTLARVGLSGSWLDRDATALSGGEAQRMCLARTLMAQPQVLLLDEPTSAVDAEAAGVIERSVRDLAAGGIPALWVTHDWAQVERAADRVLRIERGRSLGLGPVGSAA
;
A
#
# COMPACT_ATOMS: atom_id res chain seq x y z
N MET A 1 -23.37 -24.82 -13.67
CA MET A 1 -22.63 -25.11 -12.40
C MET A 1 -22.26 -23.75 -11.84
N GLN A 2 -22.99 -23.27 -10.84
CA GLN A 2 -22.69 -22.03 -10.13
C GLN A 2 -21.56 -22.35 -9.14
N ASP A 3 -20.40 -21.80 -9.43
CA ASP A 3 -19.21 -21.92 -8.58
C ASP A 3 -19.44 -21.13 -7.30
N GLY A 4 -19.47 -21.84 -6.17
CA GLY A 4 -19.76 -21.30 -4.84
C GLY A 4 -18.64 -20.40 -4.32
N ARG A 5 -18.53 -19.20 -4.83
CA ARG A 5 -17.76 -18.14 -4.18
C ARG A 5 -18.57 -17.64 -3.00
N VAL A 6 -18.38 -18.25 -1.85
CA VAL A 6 -18.73 -17.66 -0.54
C VAL A 6 -18.05 -16.27 -0.53
N GLY A 7 -18.83 -15.20 -0.41
CA GLY A 7 -18.38 -13.81 -0.61
C GLY A 7 -17.19 -13.45 0.27
N GLU A 8 -15.98 -13.54 -0.28
CA GLU A 8 -14.84 -12.83 0.29
C GLU A 8 -15.14 -11.34 0.09
N ASP A 9 -15.06 -10.58 1.18
CA ASP A 9 -15.16 -9.12 1.13
C ASP A 9 -14.00 -8.60 0.27
N LEU A 10 -14.32 -8.17 -0.97
CA LEU A 10 -13.32 -7.71 -1.93
C LEU A 10 -12.99 -6.25 -1.64
N MET A 11 -11.71 -5.99 -1.45
CA MET A 11 -11.20 -4.64 -1.25
C MET A 11 -11.08 -3.89 -2.57
N PHE A 12 -10.43 -4.50 -3.57
CA PHE A 12 -10.32 -3.96 -4.91
C PHE A 12 -10.70 -4.99 -5.96
N GLU A 13 -11.37 -4.51 -7.00
CA GLU A 13 -11.62 -5.28 -8.22
C GLU A 13 -11.12 -4.49 -9.43
N PHE A 14 -10.41 -5.17 -10.31
CA PHE A 14 -9.91 -4.66 -11.58
C PHE A 14 -10.57 -5.49 -12.68
N LEU A 15 -11.24 -4.82 -13.64
CA LEU A 15 -11.92 -5.47 -14.75
C LEU A 15 -11.40 -4.91 -16.07
N ASP A 16 -10.65 -5.73 -16.81
CA ASP A 16 -10.07 -5.42 -18.12
C ASP A 16 -9.35 -4.07 -18.17
N VAL A 17 -8.58 -3.77 -17.12
CA VAL A 17 -7.94 -2.47 -16.93
C VAL A 17 -6.76 -2.30 -17.87
N VAL A 18 -6.82 -1.24 -18.68
CA VAL A 18 -5.73 -0.78 -19.54
C VAL A 18 -5.24 0.58 -19.07
N VAL A 19 -3.93 0.75 -18.98
CA VAL A 19 -3.29 2.06 -18.80
C VAL A 19 -2.24 2.21 -19.89
N GLU A 20 -2.47 3.18 -20.80
CA GLU A 20 -1.57 3.48 -21.91
C GLU A 20 -0.97 4.88 -21.72
N ARG A 21 0.37 4.99 -21.87
CA ARG A 21 1.13 6.23 -21.81
C ARG A 21 2.07 6.27 -23.02
N GLU A 22 2.02 7.32 -23.83
CA GLU A 22 2.96 7.52 -24.95
C GLU A 22 3.14 6.26 -25.84
N ARG A 23 2.05 5.52 -26.11
CA ARG A 23 2.02 4.25 -26.86
C ARG A 23 2.62 3.03 -26.13
N VAL A 24 2.95 3.14 -24.85
CA VAL A 24 3.37 2.01 -24.01
C VAL A 24 2.23 1.63 -23.07
N ARG A 25 1.81 0.37 -23.10
CA ARG A 25 0.81 -0.15 -22.17
C ARG A 25 1.48 -0.55 -20.88
N ALA A 26 1.26 0.24 -19.83
CA ALA A 26 1.72 -0.08 -18.48
C ALA A 26 0.85 -1.18 -17.84
N LEU A 27 -0.47 -1.19 -18.16
CA LEU A 27 -1.39 -2.30 -17.88
C LEU A 27 -2.12 -2.63 -19.19
N ASP A 28 -2.38 -3.93 -19.44
CA ASP A 28 -2.92 -4.43 -20.71
C ASP A 28 -4.01 -5.49 -20.45
N GLY A 29 -5.24 -5.02 -20.16
CA GLY A 29 -6.38 -5.90 -19.85
C GLY A 29 -6.25 -6.62 -18.52
N LEU A 30 -5.70 -5.94 -17.49
CA LEU A 30 -5.51 -6.54 -16.17
C LEU A 30 -6.86 -6.77 -15.50
N THR A 31 -7.11 -8.05 -15.11
CA THR A 31 -8.27 -8.44 -14.31
C THR A 31 -7.79 -9.14 -13.05
N ALA A 32 -8.24 -8.65 -11.87
CA ALA A 32 -7.89 -9.22 -10.57
C ALA A 32 -8.93 -8.80 -9.52
N ALA A 33 -9.13 -9.65 -8.50
CA ALA A 33 -9.98 -9.38 -7.34
C ALA A 33 -9.14 -9.52 -6.06
N ILE A 34 -8.94 -8.44 -5.33
CA ILE A 34 -8.08 -8.38 -4.15
C ILE A 34 -8.93 -8.46 -2.89
N PRO A 35 -8.71 -9.46 -2.01
CA PRO A 35 -9.44 -9.60 -0.75
C PRO A 35 -9.17 -8.44 0.23
N GLY A 36 -10.19 -8.10 1.04
CA GLY A 36 -10.15 -7.06 2.07
C GLY A 36 -9.50 -7.50 3.38
N ARG A 37 -8.57 -8.44 3.37
CA ARG A 37 -7.91 -8.95 4.58
C ARG A 37 -6.46 -9.38 4.32
N GLY A 38 -5.64 -9.26 5.35
CA GLY A 38 -4.24 -9.67 5.31
C GLY A 38 -3.37 -8.80 4.40
N VAL A 39 -2.22 -9.31 4.04
CA VAL A 39 -1.27 -8.66 3.14
C VAL A 39 -1.28 -9.38 1.79
N THR A 40 -1.60 -8.64 0.72
CA THR A 40 -1.46 -9.14 -0.65
C THR A 40 -0.22 -8.51 -1.29
N ALA A 41 0.78 -9.33 -1.61
CA ALA A 41 1.92 -8.88 -2.40
C ALA A 41 1.52 -8.73 -3.87
N VAL A 42 1.99 -7.64 -4.50
CA VAL A 42 1.96 -7.46 -5.96
C VAL A 42 3.38 -7.68 -6.46
N PHE A 43 3.62 -8.83 -7.08
CA PHE A 43 4.94 -9.31 -7.46
C PHE A 43 5.11 -9.36 -8.98
N GLY A 44 6.30 -9.05 -9.45
CA GLY A 44 6.68 -9.13 -10.86
C GLY A 44 7.93 -8.34 -11.17
N PRO A 45 8.52 -8.48 -12.38
CA PRO A 45 9.72 -7.79 -12.78
C PRO A 45 9.54 -6.27 -12.78
N SER A 46 10.65 -5.53 -12.82
CA SER A 46 10.62 -4.07 -12.98
C SER A 46 9.89 -3.70 -14.29
N GLY A 47 9.09 -2.66 -14.25
CA GLY A 47 8.29 -2.22 -15.41
C GLY A 47 7.04 -3.06 -15.72
N SER A 48 6.69 -4.06 -14.91
CA SER A 48 5.51 -4.91 -15.16
C SER A 48 4.15 -4.24 -14.88
N GLY A 49 4.12 -2.99 -14.35
CA GLY A 49 2.89 -2.26 -14.08
C GLY A 49 2.46 -2.21 -12.61
N LYS A 50 3.24 -2.76 -11.66
CA LYS A 50 2.90 -2.84 -10.23
C LYS A 50 2.56 -1.49 -9.59
N SER A 51 3.44 -0.50 -9.72
CA SER A 51 3.20 0.85 -9.18
C SER A 51 2.04 1.56 -9.87
N THR A 52 1.80 1.27 -11.16
CA THR A 52 0.63 1.78 -11.89
C THR A 52 -0.64 1.21 -11.30
N LEU A 53 -0.69 -0.10 -11.01
CA LEU A 53 -1.82 -0.73 -10.32
C LEU A 53 -2.11 -0.07 -8.96
N LEU A 54 -1.08 0.16 -8.13
CA LEU A 54 -1.30 0.84 -6.85
C LEU A 54 -1.87 2.25 -7.03
N ARG A 55 -1.36 3.01 -8.00
CA ARG A 55 -1.82 4.39 -8.26
C ARG A 55 -3.26 4.46 -8.76
N LEU A 56 -3.75 3.43 -9.41
CA LEU A 56 -5.16 3.32 -9.77
C LEU A 56 -6.06 3.20 -8.54
N CYS A 57 -5.63 2.45 -7.52
CA CYS A 57 -6.41 2.22 -6.30
C CYS A 57 -6.81 3.52 -5.57
N ASN A 58 -5.98 4.57 -5.66
CA ASN A 58 -6.22 5.85 -4.99
C ASN A 58 -6.37 7.05 -5.95
N ARG A 59 -6.62 6.77 -7.24
CA ARG A 59 -6.77 7.79 -8.31
C ARG A 59 -5.59 8.76 -8.43
N LEU A 60 -4.37 8.30 -8.18
CA LEU A 60 -3.15 8.98 -8.64
C LEU A 60 -2.88 8.67 -10.13
N GLU A 61 -3.56 7.67 -10.64
CA GLU A 61 -3.62 7.28 -12.04
C GLU A 61 -5.09 7.01 -12.40
N VAL A 62 -5.46 7.13 -13.68
CA VAL A 62 -6.77 6.77 -14.22
C VAL A 62 -6.59 5.75 -15.34
N PRO A 63 -7.46 4.73 -15.43
CA PRO A 63 -7.37 3.78 -16.52
C PRO A 63 -7.75 4.43 -17.86
N THR A 64 -7.10 3.99 -18.95
CA THR A 64 -7.49 4.33 -20.32
C THR A 64 -8.79 3.62 -20.70
N SER A 65 -8.96 2.39 -20.21
CA SER A 65 -10.20 1.61 -20.30
C SER A 65 -10.28 0.58 -19.18
N GLY A 66 -11.44 -0.06 -19.03
CA GLY A 66 -11.71 -0.96 -17.90
C GLY A 66 -12.15 -0.21 -16.65
N THR A 67 -12.37 -0.93 -15.57
CA THR A 67 -12.92 -0.39 -14.32
C THR A 67 -12.10 -0.84 -13.12
N VAL A 68 -11.93 0.07 -12.16
CA VAL A 68 -11.35 -0.23 -10.84
C VAL A 68 -12.39 0.10 -9.79
N SER A 69 -12.72 -0.89 -8.93
CA SER A 69 -13.67 -0.70 -7.83
C SER A 69 -12.98 -0.84 -6.48
N PHE A 70 -13.40 -0.05 -5.51
CA PHE A 70 -13.02 -0.13 -4.11
C PHE A 70 -14.27 -0.42 -3.27
N HIS A 71 -14.30 -1.59 -2.60
CA HIS A 71 -15.50 -2.10 -1.91
C HIS A 71 -16.76 -2.02 -2.79
N GLY A 72 -16.68 -2.49 -4.03
CA GLY A 72 -17.77 -2.52 -4.99
C GLY A 72 -18.15 -1.16 -5.59
N GLN A 73 -17.48 -0.06 -5.24
CA GLN A 73 -17.74 1.28 -5.79
C GLN A 73 -16.66 1.65 -6.82
N ASP A 74 -17.07 2.04 -8.02
CA ASP A 74 -16.14 2.53 -9.05
C ASP A 74 -15.34 3.73 -8.51
N VAL A 75 -14.00 3.61 -8.46
CA VAL A 75 -13.12 4.67 -7.98
C VAL A 75 -13.20 5.93 -8.83
N ALA A 76 -13.60 5.85 -10.10
CA ALA A 76 -13.78 7.00 -10.97
C ALA A 76 -14.89 7.94 -10.49
N GLY A 77 -15.93 7.40 -9.84
CA GLY A 77 -17.04 8.15 -9.26
C GLY A 77 -16.78 8.72 -7.86
N LEU A 78 -15.69 8.31 -7.18
CA LEU A 78 -15.41 8.77 -5.83
C LEU A 78 -14.65 10.10 -5.82
N ASP A 79 -14.87 10.92 -4.79
CA ASP A 79 -14.05 12.11 -4.54
C ASP A 79 -12.59 11.71 -4.24
N PRO A 80 -11.60 12.23 -5.00
CA PRO A 80 -10.21 11.80 -4.87
C PRO A 80 -9.60 12.08 -3.50
N LEU A 81 -9.98 13.17 -2.84
CA LEU A 81 -9.43 13.53 -1.53
C LEU A 81 -9.98 12.60 -0.43
N ARG A 82 -11.28 12.29 -0.50
CA ARG A 82 -11.92 11.33 0.40
C ARG A 82 -11.38 9.91 0.17
N LEU A 83 -11.20 9.51 -1.09
CA LEU A 83 -10.63 8.22 -1.43
C LEU A 83 -9.22 8.07 -0.87
N ARG A 84 -8.34 9.07 -1.06
CA ARG A 84 -6.95 9.04 -0.59
C ARG A 84 -6.80 9.02 0.93
N ARG A 85 -7.80 9.47 1.68
CA ARG A 85 -7.85 9.28 3.13
C ARG A 85 -8.16 7.83 3.50
N ARG A 86 -9.08 7.18 2.76
CA ARG A 86 -9.46 5.78 2.98
C ARG A 86 -8.41 4.79 2.45
N VAL A 87 -7.70 5.17 1.39
CA VAL A 87 -6.69 4.37 0.70
C VAL A 87 -5.34 5.05 0.87
N GLY A 88 -4.69 4.75 2.00
CA GLY A 88 -3.42 5.35 2.39
C GLY A 88 -2.27 4.81 1.56
N MET A 89 -1.37 5.67 1.08
CA MET A 89 -0.23 5.24 0.26
C MET A 89 1.10 5.64 0.91
N CYS A 90 1.99 4.67 1.00
CA CYS A 90 3.38 4.84 1.37
C CYS A 90 4.25 4.61 0.12
N PHE A 91 4.99 5.63 -0.29
CA PHE A 91 5.81 5.62 -1.49
C PHE A 91 7.16 4.95 -1.24
N GLN A 92 7.80 4.53 -2.31
CA GLN A 92 9.12 3.91 -2.31
C GLN A 92 10.19 4.80 -1.63
N ARG A 93 10.15 6.11 -1.90
CA ARG A 93 11.04 7.08 -1.24
C ARG A 93 10.25 7.84 -0.20
N PRO A 94 10.70 7.83 1.07
CA PRO A 94 10.08 8.66 2.10
C PRO A 94 10.27 10.14 1.76
N THR A 95 9.24 10.92 2.04
CA THR A 95 9.26 12.37 1.83
C THR A 95 8.84 13.06 3.13
N PRO A 96 9.74 13.19 4.12
CA PRO A 96 9.50 14.01 5.28
C PRO A 96 9.25 15.46 4.87
N PHE A 97 8.27 16.10 5.50
CA PHE A 97 8.08 17.56 5.38
C PHE A 97 9.05 18.26 6.34
N PRO A 98 9.49 19.49 6.01
CA PRO A 98 10.25 20.30 6.96
C PRO A 98 9.51 20.47 8.29
N GLY A 99 10.25 20.50 9.40
CA GLY A 99 9.71 20.56 10.74
C GLY A 99 9.88 19.28 11.54
N THR A 100 9.14 19.14 12.60
CA THR A 100 9.25 18.01 13.53
C THR A 100 8.49 16.77 13.03
N VAL A 101 8.74 15.62 13.65
CA VAL A 101 7.92 14.41 13.48
C VAL A 101 6.44 14.71 13.81
N ALA A 102 6.18 15.45 14.88
CA ALA A 102 4.81 15.87 15.23
C ALA A 102 4.16 16.69 14.12
N ASP A 103 4.87 17.65 13.50
CA ASP A 103 4.35 18.46 12.40
C ASP A 103 4.00 17.56 11.19
N ASN A 104 4.81 16.55 10.90
CA ASN A 104 4.52 15.59 9.85
C ASN A 104 3.26 14.77 10.13
N LEU A 105 3.04 14.34 11.36
CA LEU A 105 1.85 13.58 11.74
C LEU A 105 0.60 14.49 11.69
N ARG A 106 0.68 15.72 12.20
CA ARG A 106 -0.40 16.71 12.14
C ARG A 106 -0.77 17.14 10.71
N ALA A 107 0.14 17.01 9.76
CA ALA A 107 -0.17 17.28 8.36
C ALA A 107 -1.24 16.32 7.79
N ALA A 108 -1.37 15.11 8.33
CA ALA A 108 -2.43 14.16 7.95
C ALA A 108 -3.71 14.34 8.78
N ASP A 109 -3.58 14.73 10.05
CA ASP A 109 -4.68 15.02 10.97
C ASP A 109 -4.31 16.16 11.92
N ALA A 110 -4.75 17.37 11.59
CA ALA A 110 -4.45 18.59 12.35
C ALA A 110 -5.02 18.59 13.78
N GLY A 111 -6.04 17.76 14.06
CA GLY A 111 -6.69 17.64 15.36
C GLY A 111 -6.07 16.58 16.26
N SER A 112 -5.02 15.88 15.81
CA SER A 112 -4.45 14.77 16.57
C SER A 112 -3.76 15.21 17.87
N THR A 113 -4.03 14.42 18.93
CA THR A 113 -3.37 14.62 20.22
C THR A 113 -1.98 13.98 20.23
N ASP A 114 -1.11 14.48 21.12
CA ASP A 114 0.22 13.89 21.33
C ASP A 114 0.13 12.40 21.73
N ALA A 115 -0.89 12.03 22.49
CA ALA A 115 -1.11 10.63 22.88
C ALA A 115 -1.36 9.74 21.65
N LEU A 116 -2.24 10.15 20.72
CA LEU A 116 -2.52 9.42 19.48
C LEU A 116 -1.29 9.35 18.59
N MET A 117 -0.52 10.44 18.49
CA MET A 117 0.71 10.46 17.71
C MET A 117 1.77 9.50 18.27
N ARG A 118 1.97 9.46 19.61
CA ARG A 118 2.88 8.53 20.27
C ARG A 118 2.48 7.06 20.04
N ASP A 119 1.20 6.77 20.18
CA ASP A 119 0.66 5.43 19.91
C ASP A 119 0.87 5.03 18.45
N THR A 120 0.61 5.93 17.52
CA THR A 120 0.82 5.68 16.08
C THR A 120 2.30 5.45 15.75
N LEU A 121 3.23 6.20 16.37
CA LEU A 121 4.67 5.96 16.23
C LEU A 121 5.07 4.58 16.75
N ALA A 122 4.53 4.17 17.90
CA ALA A 122 4.81 2.84 18.47
C ALA A 122 4.37 1.71 17.52
N ARG A 123 3.24 1.85 16.82
CA ARG A 123 2.75 0.87 15.81
C ARG A 123 3.71 0.65 14.65
N VAL A 124 4.60 1.59 14.37
CA VAL A 124 5.62 1.48 13.31
C VAL A 124 7.04 1.31 13.88
N GLY A 125 7.16 0.97 15.17
CA GLY A 125 8.44 0.71 15.84
C GLY A 125 9.28 1.97 16.04
N LEU A 126 8.65 3.15 16.19
CA LEU A 126 9.33 4.40 16.56
C LEU A 126 8.96 4.80 17.99
N SER A 127 9.93 5.40 18.71
CA SER A 127 9.67 5.90 20.08
C SER A 127 8.72 7.10 20.04
N GLY A 128 7.75 7.12 20.97
CA GLY A 128 6.89 8.28 21.18
C GLY A 128 7.64 9.55 21.64
N SER A 129 8.87 9.42 22.12
CA SER A 129 9.74 10.55 22.46
C SER A 129 10.25 11.32 21.22
N TRP A 130 10.00 10.83 20.01
CA TRP A 130 10.51 11.43 18.78
C TRP A 130 9.66 12.56 18.23
N LEU A 131 8.57 12.90 18.86
CA LEU A 131 7.66 13.93 18.36
C LEU A 131 8.37 15.26 18.04
N ASP A 132 9.35 15.64 18.88
CA ASP A 132 10.08 16.91 18.74
C ASP A 132 11.36 16.80 17.88
N ARG A 133 11.69 15.57 17.36
CA ARG A 133 12.83 15.41 16.45
C ARG A 133 12.58 16.06 15.10
N ASP A 134 13.64 16.63 14.54
CA ASP A 134 13.62 17.12 13.15
C ASP A 134 13.41 15.93 12.19
N ALA A 135 12.32 15.98 11.44
CA ALA A 135 11.96 14.92 10.50
C ALA A 135 12.93 14.80 9.32
N THR A 136 13.64 15.87 8.97
CA THR A 136 14.62 15.86 7.88
C THR A 136 15.96 15.24 8.27
N ALA A 137 16.21 15.08 9.59
CA ALA A 137 17.41 14.45 10.14
C ALA A 137 17.25 12.95 10.37
N LEU A 138 16.11 12.36 10.03
CA LEU A 138 15.87 10.93 10.18
C LEU A 138 16.67 10.12 9.14
N SER A 139 17.16 8.94 9.56
CA SER A 139 17.71 7.95 8.62
C SER A 139 16.65 7.46 7.62
N GLY A 140 17.04 6.83 6.53
CA GLY A 140 16.11 6.33 5.52
C GLY A 140 15.03 5.41 6.08
N GLY A 141 15.41 4.45 6.95
CA GLY A 141 14.46 3.55 7.60
C GLY A 141 13.55 4.23 8.63
N GLU A 142 14.08 5.19 9.38
CA GLU A 142 13.30 6.02 10.31
C GLU A 142 12.30 6.90 9.56
N ALA A 143 12.74 7.55 8.49
CA ALA A 143 11.90 8.39 7.64
C ALA A 143 10.78 7.58 6.98
N GLN A 144 11.08 6.35 6.53
CA GLN A 144 10.06 5.47 5.93
C GLN A 144 9.00 5.08 6.96
N ARG A 145 9.40 4.71 8.18
CA ARG A 145 8.47 4.38 9.27
C ARG A 145 7.66 5.59 9.72
N MET A 146 8.27 6.78 9.79
CA MET A 146 7.55 8.03 10.08
C MET A 146 6.53 8.35 8.98
N CYS A 147 6.86 8.18 7.70
CA CYS A 147 5.91 8.35 6.60
C CYS A 147 4.77 7.33 6.67
N LEU A 148 5.03 6.08 7.09
CA LEU A 148 3.98 5.10 7.36
C LEU A 148 3.09 5.55 8.53
N ALA A 149 3.68 6.03 9.64
CA ALA A 149 2.93 6.60 10.76
C ALA A 149 2.05 7.77 10.31
N ARG A 150 2.58 8.71 9.51
CA ARG A 150 1.81 9.81 8.93
C ARG A 150 0.62 9.30 8.10
N THR A 151 0.81 8.25 7.31
CA THR A 151 -0.28 7.64 6.55
C THR A 151 -1.36 7.06 7.47
N LEU A 152 -0.97 6.43 8.59
CA LEU A 152 -1.89 5.86 9.58
C LEU A 152 -2.71 6.92 10.33
N MET A 153 -2.18 8.15 10.49
CA MET A 153 -2.94 9.25 11.11
C MET A 153 -4.24 9.58 10.39
N ALA A 154 -4.32 9.34 9.07
CA ALA A 154 -5.55 9.50 8.30
C ALA A 154 -6.59 8.38 8.55
N GLN A 155 -6.27 7.37 9.39
CA GLN A 155 -7.11 6.19 9.69
C GLN A 155 -7.55 5.46 8.41
N PRO A 156 -6.62 5.03 7.56
CA PRO A 156 -6.96 4.41 6.29
C PRO A 156 -7.63 3.05 6.50
N GLN A 157 -8.49 2.67 5.56
CA GLN A 157 -9.12 1.35 5.48
C GLN A 157 -8.21 0.31 4.82
N VAL A 158 -7.19 0.78 4.08
CA VAL A 158 -6.19 -0.06 3.41
C VAL A 158 -4.88 0.71 3.24
N LEU A 159 -3.76 -0.02 3.27
CA LEU A 159 -2.44 0.50 2.98
C LEU A 159 -1.97 0.04 1.59
N LEU A 160 -1.49 0.99 0.80
CA LEU A 160 -0.76 0.76 -0.44
C LEU A 160 0.72 1.03 -0.20
N LEU A 161 1.57 0.04 -0.44
CA LEU A 161 3.00 0.10 -0.15
C LEU A 161 3.79 -0.14 -1.44
N ASP A 162 4.40 0.91 -1.97
CA ASP A 162 5.18 0.85 -3.21
C ASP A 162 6.66 0.66 -2.88
N GLU A 163 7.13 -0.60 -2.86
CA GLU A 163 8.51 -1.00 -2.51
C GLU A 163 9.07 -0.31 -1.25
N PRO A 164 8.37 -0.34 -0.10
CA PRO A 164 8.68 0.52 1.06
C PRO A 164 10.00 0.20 1.75
N THR A 165 10.65 -0.90 1.37
CA THR A 165 11.91 -1.38 1.98
C THR A 165 13.09 -1.35 1.02
N SER A 166 12.90 -0.90 -0.23
CA SER A 166 13.95 -0.96 -1.26
C SER A 166 15.18 -0.08 -0.98
N ALA A 167 15.05 0.93 -0.12
CA ALA A 167 16.10 1.91 0.18
C ALA A 167 16.52 1.91 1.66
N VAL A 168 16.21 0.84 2.41
CA VAL A 168 16.55 0.72 3.83
C VAL A 168 17.35 -0.55 4.10
N ASP A 169 18.08 -0.59 5.23
CA ASP A 169 18.82 -1.78 5.65
C ASP A 169 17.90 -2.94 6.07
N ALA A 170 18.46 -4.13 6.22
CA ALA A 170 17.70 -5.35 6.55
C ALA A 170 16.98 -5.28 7.89
N GLU A 171 17.55 -4.59 8.89
CA GLU A 171 16.93 -4.43 10.22
C GLU A 171 15.68 -3.54 10.11
N ALA A 172 15.80 -2.37 9.49
CA ALA A 172 14.67 -1.46 9.26
C ALA A 172 13.61 -2.11 8.38
N ALA A 173 14.00 -2.87 7.34
CA ALA A 173 13.08 -3.63 6.51
C ALA A 173 12.26 -4.63 7.35
N GLY A 174 12.91 -5.40 8.22
CA GLY A 174 12.24 -6.33 9.10
C GLY A 174 11.26 -5.66 10.08
N VAL A 175 11.57 -4.45 10.55
CA VAL A 175 10.62 -3.68 11.38
C VAL A 175 9.40 -3.28 10.57
N ILE A 176 9.57 -2.76 9.35
CA ILE A 176 8.47 -2.36 8.46
C ILE A 176 7.58 -3.58 8.13
N GLU A 177 8.18 -4.73 7.77
CA GLU A 177 7.47 -5.96 7.46
C GLU A 177 6.58 -6.41 8.64
N ARG A 178 7.14 -6.44 9.86
CA ARG A 178 6.37 -6.78 11.08
C ARG A 178 5.24 -5.78 11.32
N SER A 179 5.53 -4.48 11.28
CA SER A 179 4.51 -3.44 11.50
C SER A 179 3.33 -3.59 10.53
N VAL A 180 3.58 -3.84 9.25
CA VAL A 180 2.50 -4.01 8.24
C VAL A 180 1.70 -5.27 8.50
N ARG A 181 2.35 -6.39 8.89
CA ARG A 181 1.63 -7.62 9.27
C ARG A 181 0.75 -7.41 10.49
N ASP A 182 1.25 -6.72 11.51
CA ASP A 182 0.48 -6.42 12.73
C ASP A 182 -0.71 -5.50 12.42
N LEU A 183 -0.52 -4.51 11.54
CA LEU A 183 -1.60 -3.63 11.05
C LEU A 183 -2.66 -4.43 10.29
N ALA A 184 -2.25 -5.36 9.43
CA ALA A 184 -3.17 -6.21 8.67
C ALA A 184 -3.93 -7.18 9.58
N ALA A 185 -3.27 -7.77 10.57
CA ALA A 185 -3.91 -8.58 11.61
C ALA A 185 -4.89 -7.75 12.45
N GLY A 186 -4.61 -6.48 12.66
CA GLY A 186 -5.49 -5.51 13.32
C GLY A 186 -6.63 -4.95 12.45
N GLY A 187 -6.82 -5.47 11.21
CA GLY A 187 -7.94 -5.11 10.35
C GLY A 187 -7.65 -4.02 9.32
N ILE A 188 -6.39 -3.62 9.11
CA ILE A 188 -5.98 -2.71 8.03
C ILE A 188 -5.22 -3.51 6.97
N PRO A 189 -5.90 -4.06 5.95
CA PRO A 189 -5.25 -4.85 4.90
C PRO A 189 -4.23 -4.02 4.13
N ALA A 190 -3.28 -4.70 3.47
CA ALA A 190 -2.25 -4.05 2.70
C ALA A 190 -2.06 -4.66 1.31
N LEU A 191 -1.85 -3.79 0.30
CA LEU A 191 -1.25 -4.13 -0.98
C LEU A 191 0.22 -3.73 -0.93
N TRP A 192 1.11 -4.71 -1.10
CA TRP A 192 2.56 -4.52 -1.02
C TRP A 192 3.24 -4.84 -2.35
N VAL A 193 3.72 -3.83 -3.04
CA VAL A 193 4.55 -4.02 -4.25
C VAL A 193 5.97 -4.39 -3.85
N THR A 194 6.48 -5.45 -4.44
CA THR A 194 7.87 -5.87 -4.31
C THR A 194 8.32 -6.67 -5.55
N HIS A 195 9.62 -6.74 -5.76
CA HIS A 195 10.26 -7.64 -6.70
C HIS A 195 11.15 -8.69 -5.98
N ASP A 196 11.19 -8.67 -4.65
CA ASP A 196 11.91 -9.63 -3.80
C ASP A 196 10.95 -10.74 -3.35
N TRP A 197 11.18 -11.97 -3.85
CA TRP A 197 10.36 -13.12 -3.49
C TRP A 197 10.51 -13.51 -2.02
N ALA A 198 11.72 -13.42 -1.46
CA ALA A 198 11.93 -13.71 -0.04
C ALA A 198 11.11 -12.75 0.86
N GLN A 199 10.89 -11.51 0.43
CA GLN A 199 10.02 -10.58 1.11
C GLN A 199 8.54 -10.99 1.00
N VAL A 200 8.10 -11.49 -0.17
CA VAL A 200 6.74 -12.04 -0.33
C VAL A 200 6.50 -13.14 0.69
N GLU A 201 7.44 -14.09 0.82
CA GLU A 201 7.34 -15.22 1.76
C GLU A 201 7.29 -14.77 3.23
N ARG A 202 7.99 -13.71 3.59
CA ARG A 202 8.02 -13.20 4.98
C ARG A 202 6.80 -12.36 5.34
N ALA A 203 6.30 -11.55 4.40
CA ALA A 203 5.38 -10.45 4.70
C ALA A 203 3.95 -10.67 4.19
N ALA A 204 3.71 -11.53 3.20
CA ALA A 204 2.42 -11.61 2.54
C ALA A 204 1.69 -12.93 2.82
N ASP A 205 0.35 -12.86 2.79
CA ASP A 205 -0.54 -14.03 2.86
C ASP A 205 -0.88 -14.53 1.45
N ARG A 206 -0.95 -13.60 0.48
CA ARG A 206 -1.30 -13.86 -0.92
C ARG A 206 -0.36 -13.11 -1.85
N VAL A 207 -0.28 -13.58 -3.09
CA VAL A 207 0.49 -12.92 -4.13
C VAL A 207 -0.31 -12.79 -5.42
N LEU A 208 -0.44 -11.55 -5.90
CA LEU A 208 -0.85 -11.22 -7.25
C LEU A 208 0.40 -11.11 -8.13
N ARG A 209 0.53 -12.01 -9.11
CA ARG A 209 1.65 -11.96 -10.07
C ARG A 209 1.28 -11.12 -11.26
N ILE A 210 2.16 -10.18 -11.63
CA ILE A 210 1.97 -9.29 -12.79
C ILE A 210 3.20 -9.38 -13.71
N GLU A 211 2.92 -9.63 -14.98
CA GLU A 211 3.94 -9.58 -16.04
C GLU A 211 3.39 -8.83 -17.25
N ARG A 212 4.19 -7.92 -17.81
CA ARG A 212 3.83 -7.13 -19.01
C ARG A 212 2.44 -6.49 -18.94
N GLY A 213 2.09 -5.96 -17.77
CA GLY A 213 0.80 -5.30 -17.54
C GLY A 213 -0.40 -6.23 -17.37
N ARG A 214 -0.21 -7.54 -17.33
CA ARG A 214 -1.27 -8.56 -17.20
C ARG A 214 -1.17 -9.29 -15.88
N SER A 215 -2.32 -9.69 -15.33
CA SER A 215 -2.38 -10.58 -14.18
C SER A 215 -2.10 -12.01 -14.63
N LEU A 216 -1.18 -12.68 -13.94
CA LEU A 216 -0.92 -14.12 -14.08
C LEU A 216 -1.70 -14.97 -13.05
N GLY A 217 -2.41 -14.30 -12.13
CA GLY A 217 -3.24 -14.91 -11.11
C GLY A 217 -2.95 -14.38 -9.71
N LEU A 218 -3.91 -14.60 -8.82
CA LEU A 218 -3.84 -14.33 -7.38
C LEU A 218 -3.97 -15.67 -6.64
N GLY A 219 -3.07 -15.94 -5.72
CA GLY A 219 -3.12 -17.15 -4.90
C GLY A 219 -2.42 -16.97 -3.55
N PRO A 220 -2.53 -17.95 -2.64
CA PRO A 220 -1.79 -17.95 -1.39
C PRO A 220 -0.28 -18.04 -1.65
N VAL A 221 0.52 -17.45 -0.74
CA VAL A 221 1.98 -17.60 -0.78
C VAL A 221 2.32 -19.08 -0.53
N GLY A 222 3.22 -19.65 -1.34
CA GLY A 222 3.61 -21.07 -1.24
C GLY A 222 2.77 -22.04 -2.11
N SER A 223 1.68 -21.60 -2.74
CA SER A 223 1.05 -22.40 -3.79
C SER A 223 1.88 -22.27 -5.07
N ALA A 224 2.38 -23.39 -5.58
CA ALA A 224 2.96 -23.44 -6.91
C ALA A 224 1.89 -23.02 -7.94
N ALA A 225 2.20 -21.98 -8.72
CA ALA A 225 1.41 -21.65 -9.91
C ALA A 225 1.93 -22.45 -11.08
#